data_833ce1daffee420c71b56bc51b97f0b9
#
_entry.id   833ce1daffee420c71b56bc51b97f0b9
#
_cell.length_a   1.000
_cell.length_b   1.000
_cell.length_c   1.000
_cell.angle_alpha   90.00
_cell.angle_beta   90.00
_cell.angle_gamma   90.00
#
_symmetry.space_group_name_H-M   'P 1'
#
loop_
_entity.id
_entity.type
_entity.pdbx_description
1 polymer ?
#
loop_
_entity_poly.entity_id
_entity_poly.type
_entity_poly.pdbx_seq_one_letter_code
_entity_poly.pdbx_strand_id
1 'polypeptide(L)'
;RFSPRRFHPKLKYFKAHKGTDFAAPEGSPLFAIGDGKITVASFTSNNGNFIKIQHDKIYTTQYLHLSKFKKGIHAGMAVRQGDVIGYVGQTGLATGPHVCLRLWKNNEQVDFLKEKFPLSAHIQPFEIELFRNVREYYSNYLQSLNN
;
A
#
# COMPACT_ATOMS: atom_id res chain seq x y z
N ARG A 1 -4.21 8.66 8.93
CA ARG A 1 -5.41 7.85 9.22
C ARG A 1 -6.56 8.27 8.31
N PHE A 2 -7.41 7.33 7.97
CA PHE A 2 -8.71 7.58 7.32
C PHE A 2 -9.60 8.45 8.22
N SER A 3 -10.18 9.53 7.68
CA SER A 3 -10.99 10.47 8.46
C SER A 3 -11.98 11.19 7.55
N PRO A 4 -13.26 11.31 7.93
CA PRO A 4 -14.22 12.11 7.18
C PRO A 4 -13.91 13.62 7.25
N ARG A 5 -13.17 14.07 8.27
CA ARG A 5 -12.81 15.46 8.47
C ARG A 5 -11.45 15.58 9.17
N ARG A 6 -10.41 16.01 8.43
CA ARG A 6 -9.06 16.26 8.95
C ARG A 6 -8.60 17.64 8.48
N PHE A 7 -7.95 18.42 9.37
CA PHE A 7 -7.30 19.67 8.96
C PHE A 7 -6.14 19.36 8.01
N HIS A 8 -6.12 20.02 6.85
CA HIS A 8 -5.08 19.82 5.85
C HIS A 8 -4.01 20.91 5.99
N PRO A 9 -2.76 20.59 6.40
CA PRO A 9 -1.76 21.59 6.75
C PRO A 9 -1.32 22.49 5.59
N LYS A 10 -1.27 21.97 4.35
CA LYS A 10 -0.97 22.77 3.14
C LYS A 10 -2.17 23.60 2.68
N LEU A 11 -3.38 23.07 2.74
CA LEU A 11 -4.58 23.73 2.23
C LEU A 11 -5.24 24.64 3.26
N LYS A 12 -4.87 24.53 4.54
CA LYS A 12 -5.37 25.36 5.64
C LYS A 12 -6.89 25.27 5.87
N TYR A 13 -7.55 24.19 5.45
CA TYR A 13 -8.95 23.92 5.73
C TYR A 13 -9.21 22.44 6.04
N PHE A 14 -10.39 22.15 6.60
CA PHE A 14 -10.81 20.78 6.89
C PHE A 14 -11.26 20.06 5.61
N LYS A 15 -10.71 18.88 5.38
CA LYS A 15 -11.01 18.04 4.23
C LYS A 15 -11.07 16.57 4.66
N ALA A 16 -11.90 15.78 3.98
CA ALA A 16 -11.87 14.33 4.15
C ALA A 16 -10.53 13.76 3.68
N HIS A 17 -9.95 12.89 4.48
CA HIS A 17 -8.78 12.08 4.13
C HIS A 17 -9.20 10.62 4.02
N LYS A 18 -9.57 10.21 2.82
CA LYS A 18 -10.10 8.86 2.54
C LYS A 18 -8.98 7.89 2.15
N GLY A 19 -7.92 7.85 2.96
CA GLY A 19 -6.77 6.95 2.80
C GLY A 19 -6.04 6.71 4.11
N THR A 20 -5.15 5.73 4.10
CA THR A 20 -4.25 5.42 5.21
C THR A 20 -2.84 5.80 4.82
N ASP A 21 -2.18 6.62 5.63
CA ASP A 21 -0.82 7.08 5.38
C ASP A 21 0.17 6.12 6.05
N PHE A 22 1.14 5.63 5.28
CA PHE A 22 2.26 4.82 5.73
C PHE A 22 3.54 5.60 5.51
N ALA A 23 4.15 6.08 6.60
CA ALA A 23 5.43 6.79 6.55
C ALA A 23 6.57 5.80 6.25
N ALA A 24 7.44 6.19 5.32
CA ALA A 24 8.67 5.47 5.00
C ALA A 24 9.67 6.44 4.37
N PRO A 25 10.98 6.15 4.41
CA PRO A 25 11.99 6.96 3.74
C PRO A 25 11.70 7.11 2.24
N GLU A 26 11.99 8.28 1.68
CA GLU A 26 11.87 8.49 0.25
C GLU A 26 12.75 7.51 -0.53
N GLY A 27 12.22 6.98 -1.62
CA GLY A 27 12.91 5.95 -2.42
C GLY A 27 12.73 4.52 -1.92
N SER A 28 12.11 4.29 -0.75
CA SER A 28 11.76 2.94 -0.31
C SER A 28 10.87 2.23 -1.35
N PRO A 29 11.11 0.95 -1.65
CA PRO A 29 10.29 0.22 -2.61
C PRO A 29 8.84 0.10 -2.11
N LEU A 30 7.91 0.30 -3.02
CA LEU A 30 6.48 0.14 -2.79
C LEU A 30 5.98 -1.11 -3.50
N PHE A 31 5.31 -1.97 -2.77
CA PHE A 31 4.82 -3.25 -3.25
C PHE A 31 3.31 -3.24 -3.49
N ALA A 32 2.85 -4.00 -4.50
CA ALA A 32 1.43 -4.31 -4.67
C ALA A 32 0.95 -5.18 -3.51
N ILE A 33 -0.15 -4.79 -2.86
CA ILE A 33 -0.68 -5.55 -1.70
C ILE A 33 -1.49 -6.79 -2.10
N GLY A 34 -1.76 -6.97 -3.37
CA GLY A 34 -2.48 -8.12 -3.94
C GLY A 34 -2.28 -8.21 -5.43
N ASP A 35 -2.58 -9.37 -6.01
CA ASP A 35 -2.64 -9.57 -7.45
C ASP A 35 -3.66 -8.62 -8.08
N GLY A 36 -3.44 -8.21 -9.32
CA GLY A 36 -4.39 -7.36 -10.00
C GLY A 36 -3.88 -6.78 -11.32
N LYS A 37 -4.67 -5.86 -11.87
CA LYS A 37 -4.35 -5.13 -13.10
C LYS A 37 -4.23 -3.64 -12.80
N ILE A 38 -3.15 -3.02 -13.22
CA ILE A 38 -2.97 -1.57 -13.15
C ILE A 38 -3.99 -0.92 -14.08
N THR A 39 -4.89 -0.13 -13.52
CA THR A 39 -5.88 0.63 -14.30
C THR A 39 -5.41 2.04 -14.60
N VAL A 40 -4.57 2.61 -13.73
CA VAL A 40 -3.99 3.95 -13.89
C VAL A 40 -2.56 3.97 -13.36
N ALA A 41 -1.64 4.55 -14.10
CA ALA A 41 -0.32 5.00 -13.64
C ALA A 41 -0.13 6.41 -14.22
N SER A 42 -0.23 7.45 -13.37
CA SER A 42 -0.31 8.83 -13.83
C SER A 42 0.12 9.82 -12.74
N PHE A 43 0.08 11.11 -13.07
CA PHE A 43 0.36 12.21 -12.17
C PHE A 43 -0.80 13.18 -12.10
N THR A 44 -1.10 13.69 -10.91
CA THR A 44 -1.96 14.88 -10.71
C THR A 44 -1.37 15.77 -9.63
N SER A 45 -1.69 17.08 -9.67
CA SER A 45 -1.22 18.05 -8.68
C SER A 45 -1.61 17.68 -7.23
N ASN A 46 -2.73 17.00 -7.04
CA ASN A 46 -3.20 16.60 -5.72
C ASN A 46 -2.58 15.26 -5.25
N ASN A 47 -2.57 14.25 -6.12
CA ASN A 47 -2.12 12.91 -5.75
C ASN A 47 -0.61 12.70 -5.93
N GLY A 48 0.07 13.60 -6.67
CA GLY A 48 1.42 13.34 -7.15
C GLY A 48 1.44 12.20 -8.18
N ASN A 49 2.55 11.50 -8.28
CA ASN A 49 2.59 10.23 -9.01
C ASN A 49 1.77 9.19 -8.26
N PHE A 50 0.87 8.51 -8.95
CA PHE A 50 0.01 7.52 -8.33
C PHE A 50 -0.27 6.34 -9.25
N ILE A 51 -0.53 5.18 -8.64
CA ILE A 51 -0.91 3.94 -9.30
C ILE A 51 -2.26 3.51 -8.75
N LYS A 52 -3.16 3.04 -9.62
CA LYS A 52 -4.42 2.41 -9.24
C LYS A 52 -4.44 0.97 -9.77
N ILE A 53 -4.75 0.01 -8.88
CA ILE A 53 -4.77 -1.42 -9.18
C ILE A 53 -6.18 -1.94 -8.89
N GLN A 54 -6.79 -2.57 -9.88
CA GLN A 54 -8.00 -3.36 -9.71
C GLN A 54 -7.61 -4.80 -9.43
N HIS A 55 -7.97 -5.30 -8.25
CA HIS A 55 -7.65 -6.66 -7.81
C HIS A 55 -8.69 -7.67 -8.31
N ASP A 56 -9.95 -7.31 -8.14
CA ASP A 56 -11.10 -8.12 -8.58
C ASP A 56 -12.31 -7.21 -8.88
N LYS A 57 -13.52 -7.78 -8.88
CA LYS A 57 -14.77 -7.01 -9.06
C LYS A 57 -15.13 -6.17 -7.84
N ILE A 58 -14.57 -6.49 -6.66
CA ILE A 58 -14.90 -5.89 -5.36
C ILE A 58 -13.87 -4.85 -4.96
N TYR A 59 -12.57 -5.19 -5.07
CA TYR A 59 -11.48 -4.41 -4.48
C TYR A 59 -10.63 -3.68 -5.51
N THR A 60 -10.36 -2.41 -5.21
CA THR A 60 -9.40 -1.59 -5.95
C THR A 60 -8.54 -0.82 -4.96
N THR A 61 -7.23 -0.74 -5.20
CA THR A 61 -6.31 0.08 -4.40
C THR A 61 -5.70 1.21 -5.20
N GLN A 62 -5.29 2.26 -4.51
CA GLN A 62 -4.55 3.37 -5.10
C GLN A 62 -3.44 3.80 -4.16
N TYR A 63 -2.27 3.99 -4.73
CA TYR A 63 -1.02 4.35 -4.06
C TYR A 63 -0.60 5.74 -4.53
N LEU A 64 -0.51 6.71 -3.63
CA LEU A 64 -0.26 8.11 -3.95
C LEU A 64 1.10 8.58 -3.45
N HIS A 65 1.52 9.73 -3.98
CA HIS A 65 2.70 10.50 -3.58
C HIS A 65 4.03 9.82 -3.91
N LEU A 66 4.05 8.90 -4.91
CA LEU A 66 5.26 8.19 -5.31
C LEU A 66 6.31 9.17 -5.86
N SER A 67 7.58 8.90 -5.61
CA SER A 67 8.69 9.62 -6.25
C SER A 67 8.78 9.26 -7.74
N LYS A 68 8.64 7.98 -8.05
CA LYS A 68 8.64 7.44 -9.41
C LYS A 68 7.96 6.07 -9.48
N PHE A 69 7.55 5.67 -10.66
CA PHE A 69 7.14 4.30 -10.96
C PHE A 69 8.36 3.40 -11.14
N LYS A 70 8.23 2.10 -10.87
CA LYS A 70 9.23 1.13 -11.33
C LYS A 70 9.24 1.12 -12.86
N LYS A 71 10.43 0.94 -13.46
CA LYS A 71 10.56 0.85 -14.93
C LYS A 71 9.63 -0.22 -15.50
N GLY A 72 8.89 0.12 -16.53
CA GLY A 72 7.92 -0.76 -17.21
C GLY A 72 6.51 -0.73 -16.65
N ILE A 73 6.25 -0.08 -15.51
CA ILE A 73 4.89 0.09 -14.96
C ILE A 73 4.05 1.00 -15.85
N HIS A 74 2.91 0.50 -16.31
CA HIS A 74 1.93 1.24 -17.13
C HIS A 74 0.50 0.71 -16.92
N ALA A 75 -0.49 1.47 -17.31
CA ALA A 75 -1.89 1.01 -17.31
C ALA A 75 -2.07 -0.21 -18.24
N GLY A 76 -2.87 -1.16 -17.82
CA GLY A 76 -3.09 -2.43 -18.49
C GLY A 76 -2.18 -3.57 -18.03
N MET A 77 -1.09 -3.31 -17.32
CA MET A 77 -0.15 -4.32 -16.83
C MET A 77 -0.77 -5.13 -15.69
N ALA A 78 -0.57 -6.45 -15.71
CA ALA A 78 -0.85 -7.32 -14.57
C ALA A 78 0.31 -7.26 -13.57
N VAL A 79 -0.02 -7.30 -12.28
CA VAL A 79 0.95 -7.36 -11.17
C VAL A 79 0.53 -8.45 -10.19
N ARG A 80 1.50 -9.03 -9.51
CA ARG A 80 1.30 -9.99 -8.42
C ARG A 80 1.51 -9.32 -7.07
N GLN A 81 0.93 -9.87 -6.03
CA GLN A 81 1.22 -9.48 -4.65
C GLN A 81 2.74 -9.53 -4.41
N GLY A 82 3.29 -8.47 -3.81
CA GLY A 82 4.72 -8.35 -3.57
C GLY A 82 5.55 -7.79 -4.74
N ASP A 83 4.96 -7.59 -5.92
CA ASP A 83 5.68 -6.91 -7.01
C ASP A 83 5.98 -5.45 -6.63
N VAL A 84 7.22 -5.02 -6.87
CA VAL A 84 7.56 -3.59 -6.75
C VAL A 84 6.88 -2.83 -7.87
N ILE A 85 6.04 -1.85 -7.51
CA ILE A 85 5.28 -1.02 -8.47
C ILE A 85 5.80 0.41 -8.58
N GLY A 86 6.54 0.87 -7.58
CA GLY A 86 7.08 2.22 -7.53
C GLY A 86 7.90 2.44 -6.27
N TYR A 87 8.13 3.70 -5.95
CA TYR A 87 8.96 4.10 -4.81
C TYR A 87 8.29 5.22 -4.03
N VAL A 88 8.43 5.17 -2.70
CA VAL A 88 7.91 6.18 -1.78
C VAL A 88 8.46 7.56 -2.17
N GLY A 89 7.62 8.55 -2.09
CA GLY A 89 8.00 9.94 -2.37
C GLY A 89 7.21 10.95 -1.57
N GLN A 90 7.26 12.18 -2.05
CA GLN A 90 6.58 13.33 -1.45
C GLN A 90 5.89 14.20 -2.52
N THR A 91 5.52 13.61 -3.66
CA THR A 91 4.91 14.36 -4.76
C THR A 91 3.46 14.76 -4.48
N GLY A 92 2.96 15.80 -5.15
CA GLY A 92 1.61 16.32 -4.94
C GLY A 92 1.42 17.06 -3.62
N LEU A 93 0.30 16.80 -2.94
CA LEU A 93 -0.04 17.48 -1.67
C LEU A 93 0.56 16.83 -0.43
N ALA A 94 1.51 15.90 -0.58
CA ALA A 94 2.21 15.30 0.55
C ALA A 94 2.98 16.35 1.37
N THR A 95 3.01 16.20 2.70
CA THR A 95 3.72 17.08 3.64
C THR A 95 5.05 16.50 4.11
N GLY A 96 5.32 15.26 3.81
CA GLY A 96 6.55 14.51 4.08
C GLY A 96 6.53 13.19 3.32
N PRO A 97 7.64 12.44 3.29
CA PRO A 97 7.71 11.15 2.59
C PRO A 97 6.74 10.14 3.19
N HIS A 98 5.81 9.65 2.39
CA HIS A 98 4.85 8.61 2.76
C HIS A 98 4.12 8.07 1.53
N VAL A 99 3.45 6.95 1.69
CA VAL A 99 2.43 6.46 0.75
C VAL A 99 1.07 6.66 1.38
N CYS A 100 0.16 7.31 0.67
CA CYS A 100 -1.25 7.30 1.02
C CYS A 100 -1.94 6.17 0.25
N LEU A 101 -2.31 5.11 0.97
CA LEU A 101 -3.05 3.98 0.42
C LEU A 101 -4.56 4.24 0.55
N ARG A 102 -5.25 4.18 -0.59
CA ARG A 102 -6.72 4.23 -0.65
C ARG A 102 -7.26 2.88 -1.08
N LEU A 103 -8.36 2.48 -0.47
CA LEU A 103 -9.07 1.24 -0.78
C LEU A 103 -10.50 1.55 -1.18
N TRP A 104 -10.94 0.91 -2.26
CA TRP A 104 -12.36 0.86 -2.66
C TRP A 104 -12.86 -0.56 -2.52
N LYS A 105 -14.05 -0.70 -1.96
CA LYS A 105 -14.86 -1.92 -1.93
C LYS A 105 -16.19 -1.60 -2.61
N ASN A 106 -16.56 -2.34 -3.65
CA ASN A 106 -17.77 -2.08 -4.44
C ASN A 106 -17.90 -0.61 -4.87
N ASN A 107 -16.80 0.00 -5.33
CA ASN A 107 -16.68 1.40 -5.74
C ASN A 107 -16.84 2.45 -4.62
N GLU A 108 -16.95 2.06 -3.36
CA GLU A 108 -16.96 2.97 -2.21
C GLU A 108 -15.60 2.99 -1.52
N GLN A 109 -15.11 4.19 -1.13
CA GLN A 109 -13.86 4.30 -0.37
C GLN A 109 -14.08 3.88 1.08
N VAL A 110 -13.31 2.89 1.52
CA VAL A 110 -13.35 2.32 2.87
C VAL A 110 -12.02 2.50 3.60
N ASP A 111 -12.08 2.41 4.93
CA ASP A 111 -10.88 2.44 5.78
C ASP A 111 -10.14 1.11 5.68
N PHE A 112 -8.95 1.14 5.06
CA PHE A 112 -8.10 -0.04 4.86
C PHE A 112 -7.83 -0.81 6.17
N LEU A 113 -7.63 -0.10 7.28
CA LEU A 113 -7.31 -0.72 8.57
C LEU A 113 -8.52 -1.38 9.26
N LYS A 114 -9.73 -1.10 8.78
CA LYS A 114 -10.97 -1.69 9.30
C LYS A 114 -11.53 -2.78 8.39
N GLU A 115 -11.00 -2.89 7.17
CA GLU A 115 -11.49 -3.90 6.22
C GLU A 115 -11.01 -5.29 6.63
N LYS A 116 -11.94 -6.23 6.60
CA LYS A 116 -11.67 -7.65 6.78
C LYS A 116 -11.55 -8.30 5.40
N PHE A 117 -10.33 -8.48 4.95
CA PHE A 117 -10.07 -9.16 3.68
C PHE A 117 -10.40 -10.64 3.80
N PRO A 118 -10.94 -11.26 2.74
CA PRO A 118 -11.04 -12.72 2.71
C PRO A 118 -9.64 -13.31 2.81
N LEU A 119 -9.51 -14.39 3.55
CA LEU A 119 -8.24 -15.11 3.59
C LEU A 119 -7.92 -15.61 2.18
N SER A 120 -6.84 -15.12 1.61
CA SER A 120 -6.34 -15.59 0.32
C SER A 120 -5.64 -16.93 0.54
N ALA A 121 -6.17 -18.00 0.01
CA ALA A 121 -5.68 -19.36 0.07
C ALA A 121 -5.62 -19.97 1.49
N HIS A 122 -6.04 -21.19 1.61
CA HIS A 122 -5.73 -22.01 2.79
C HIS A 122 -4.21 -22.24 2.81
N ILE A 123 -3.53 -21.59 3.77
CA ILE A 123 -2.16 -21.98 4.11
C ILE A 123 -2.22 -23.44 4.52
N GLN A 124 -1.48 -24.28 3.81
CA GLN A 124 -1.47 -25.71 4.12
C GLN A 124 -0.89 -25.93 5.53
N PRO A 125 -1.38 -26.90 6.30
CA PRO A 125 -0.90 -27.13 7.67
C PRO A 125 0.62 -27.23 7.77
N PHE A 126 1.29 -27.85 6.80
CA PHE A 126 2.75 -27.98 6.76
C PHE A 126 3.46 -26.63 6.54
N GLU A 127 2.85 -25.70 5.82
CA GLU A 127 3.41 -24.34 5.61
C GLU A 127 3.33 -23.52 6.89
N ILE A 128 2.29 -23.70 7.69
CA ILE A 128 2.15 -23.07 9.03
C ILE A 128 3.25 -23.60 9.96
N GLU A 129 3.49 -24.91 9.93
CA GLU A 129 4.53 -25.53 10.74
C GLU A 129 5.92 -25.06 10.33
N LEU A 130 6.19 -25.02 9.02
CA LEU A 130 7.44 -24.47 8.48
C LEU A 130 7.65 -23.01 8.92
N PHE A 131 6.62 -22.18 8.81
CA PHE A 131 6.66 -20.78 9.24
C PHE A 131 6.96 -20.66 10.75
N ARG A 132 6.35 -21.49 11.59
CA ARG A 132 6.59 -21.52 13.04
C ARG A 132 8.05 -21.86 13.34
N ASN A 133 8.59 -22.90 12.70
CA ASN A 133 9.97 -23.33 12.89
C ASN A 133 10.97 -22.25 12.47
N VAL A 134 10.76 -21.61 11.32
CA VAL A 134 11.59 -20.50 10.83
C VAL A 134 11.52 -19.31 11.80
N ARG A 135 10.32 -18.95 12.25
CA ARG A 135 10.13 -17.86 13.22
C ARG A 135 10.85 -18.14 14.55
N GLU A 136 10.73 -19.36 15.05
CA GLU A 136 11.37 -19.77 16.31
C GLU A 136 12.90 -19.75 16.19
N TYR A 137 13.43 -20.30 15.09
CA TYR A 137 14.86 -20.23 14.80
C TYR A 137 15.40 -18.79 14.81
N TYR A 138 14.77 -17.88 14.07
CA TYR A 138 15.24 -16.48 14.04
C TYR A 138 14.99 -15.74 15.36
N SER A 139 13.93 -16.05 16.09
CA SER A 139 13.71 -15.46 17.43
C SER A 139 14.81 -15.85 18.41
N ASN A 140 15.19 -17.13 18.44
CA ASN A 140 16.27 -17.62 19.28
C ASN A 140 17.63 -17.05 18.86
N TYR A 141 17.88 -16.97 17.54
CA TYR A 141 19.10 -16.33 17.01
C TYR A 141 19.21 -14.86 17.43
N LEU A 142 18.13 -14.07 17.29
CA LEU A 142 18.12 -12.67 17.71
C LEU A 142 18.29 -12.49 19.23
N GLN A 143 17.74 -13.39 20.03
CA GLN A 143 17.96 -13.38 21.49
C GLN A 143 19.43 -13.66 21.84
N SER A 144 20.07 -14.57 21.12
CA SER A 144 21.50 -14.91 21.35
C SER A 144 22.45 -13.77 21.00
N LEU A 145 22.04 -12.80 20.16
CA LEU A 145 22.86 -11.63 19.84
C LEU A 145 22.77 -10.51 20.90
N ASN A 146 21.81 -10.59 21.80
CA ASN A 146 21.57 -9.60 22.86
C ASN A 146 22.10 -10.03 24.25
N ASN A 147 22.76 -11.19 24.32
CA ASN A 147 23.47 -11.71 25.49
C ASN A 147 25.00 -11.70 25.23
#